data_98c97d28ab5dea7cfe34b4b956652774
#
_entry.id   98c97d28ab5dea7cfe34b4b956652774
#
_cell.length_a   1.000
_cell.length_b   1.000
_cell.length_c   1.000
_cell.angle_alpha   90.00
_cell.angle_beta   90.00
_cell.angle_gamma   90.00
#
_symmetry.space_group_name_H-M   'P 1'
#
loop_
_entity.id
_entity.type
_entity.pdbx_description
1 polymer ?
#
loop_
_entity_poly.entity_id
_entity_poly.type
_entity_poly.pdbx_seq_one_letter_code
_entity_poly.pdbx_strand_id
1 'polypeptide(L)'
;LADGCQIAPTDAPNIISAADLVLWSTGFKRKANFVNYQLGQVMLDDASGLSETDIIVMQEVGKQSLTGYTVFGLDLGTTCHLIVSKSSGMGRMTVTHKYTIDYKVLEDELLRLIKIHRPTAIVSDTQPYIETVHRLQQKIQNLFGAMYINGNGLEPFRVIEKKSDETKSVLEQRQVNINRSVAFNILMDDIRESKIGLAFGVTDDTLTEHLTDMKRKARSEGTRGAVSDDSETLEYRWVKTKGNDHFHHALLYCHIASQLTQHRNISGGGL
;
A
#
# COMPACT_ATOMS: atom_id res chain seq x y z
N LEU A 1 -6.74 30.81 -20.05
CA LEU A 1 -5.95 29.59 -20.29
C LEU A 1 -4.53 29.93 -19.94
N ALA A 2 -3.98 29.28 -18.93
CA ALA A 2 -2.61 29.52 -18.52
C ALA A 2 -1.68 29.18 -19.68
N ASP A 3 -0.82 30.10 -20.00
CA ASP A 3 0.26 29.92 -20.96
C ASP A 3 1.07 28.68 -20.57
N GLY A 4 0.96 27.65 -21.39
CA GLY A 4 1.77 26.44 -21.18
C GLY A 4 1.07 25.11 -21.32
N CYS A 5 -0.22 25.03 -21.56
CA CYS A 5 -0.87 23.78 -21.89
C CYS A 5 -0.60 23.38 -23.33
N GLN A 6 0.56 22.80 -23.62
CA GLN A 6 0.84 22.23 -24.93
C GLN A 6 0.32 20.78 -24.96
N ILE A 7 -0.95 20.63 -25.30
CA ILE A 7 -1.57 19.30 -25.41
C ILE A 7 -1.19 18.63 -26.72
N ALA A 8 -0.98 19.43 -27.78
CA ALA A 8 -0.46 18.97 -29.07
C ALA A 8 0.22 20.14 -29.81
N PRO A 9 1.27 19.87 -30.58
CA PRO A 9 1.76 20.83 -31.53
C PRO A 9 0.65 21.18 -32.52
N THR A 10 0.53 22.44 -32.89
CA THR A 10 -0.46 22.95 -33.86
C THR A 10 -0.43 22.20 -35.20
N ASP A 11 0.67 21.53 -35.49
CA ASP A 11 0.91 20.81 -36.75
C ASP A 11 0.74 19.29 -36.59
N ALA A 12 0.29 18.78 -35.44
CA ALA A 12 0.09 17.37 -35.25
C ALA A 12 -1.16 16.91 -36.04
N PRO A 13 -1.03 15.91 -36.92
CA PRO A 13 -2.17 15.44 -37.71
C PRO A 13 -3.24 14.73 -36.88
N ASN A 14 -2.96 14.46 -35.61
CA ASN A 14 -3.85 13.75 -34.70
C ASN A 14 -4.23 14.63 -33.52
N ILE A 15 -5.38 15.26 -33.59
CA ILE A 15 -6.00 15.89 -32.42
C ILE A 15 -6.46 14.79 -31.49
N ILE A 16 -5.88 14.77 -30.29
CA ILE A 16 -6.32 13.84 -29.24
C ILE A 16 -7.75 14.18 -28.87
N SER A 17 -8.67 13.25 -29.05
CA SER A 17 -10.08 13.46 -28.69
C SER A 17 -10.27 13.43 -27.16
N ALA A 18 -11.36 14.04 -26.68
CA ALA A 18 -11.73 13.94 -25.26
C ALA A 18 -11.93 12.48 -24.82
N ALA A 19 -12.38 11.60 -25.73
CA ALA A 19 -12.52 10.17 -25.45
C ALA A 19 -11.15 9.50 -25.24
N ASP A 20 -10.15 9.86 -26.06
CA ASP A 20 -8.79 9.35 -25.88
C ASP A 20 -8.18 9.81 -24.55
N LEU A 21 -8.41 11.06 -24.16
CA LEU A 21 -7.95 11.55 -22.86
C LEU A 21 -8.60 10.80 -21.70
N VAL A 22 -9.87 10.46 -21.79
CA VAL A 22 -10.57 9.63 -20.78
C VAL A 22 -9.97 8.23 -20.73
N LEU A 23 -9.81 7.57 -21.89
CA LEU A 23 -9.18 6.25 -21.97
C LEU A 23 -7.76 6.26 -21.43
N TRP A 24 -6.98 7.26 -21.75
CA TRP A 24 -5.61 7.40 -21.25
C TRP A 24 -5.59 7.66 -19.74
N SER A 25 -6.50 8.49 -19.21
CA SER A 25 -6.59 8.73 -17.76
C SER A 25 -6.85 7.45 -16.97
N THR A 26 -7.65 6.54 -17.50
CA THR A 26 -7.93 5.24 -16.87
C THR A 26 -6.77 4.24 -17.02
N GLY A 27 -5.94 4.40 -18.06
CA GLY A 27 -4.74 3.59 -18.29
C GLY A 27 -3.54 3.97 -17.42
N PHE A 28 -3.50 5.21 -16.89
CA PHE A 28 -2.43 5.64 -16.01
C PHE A 28 -2.70 5.24 -14.57
N LYS A 29 -1.76 4.51 -13.99
CA LYS A 29 -1.83 4.08 -12.58
C LYS A 29 -1.69 5.24 -11.59
N ARG A 30 -1.20 6.40 -12.04
CA ARG A 30 -1.05 7.62 -11.25
C ARG A 30 -1.56 8.83 -12.02
N LYS A 31 -2.44 9.58 -11.37
CA LYS A 31 -2.99 10.83 -11.91
C LYS A 31 -1.89 11.83 -12.30
N ALA A 32 -0.84 11.94 -11.48
CA ALA A 32 0.30 12.82 -11.76
C ALA A 32 0.98 12.47 -13.08
N ASN A 33 1.15 11.19 -13.40
CA ASN A 33 1.75 10.77 -14.68
C ASN A 33 0.87 11.15 -15.85
N PHE A 34 -0.45 10.94 -15.75
CA PHE A 34 -1.37 11.39 -16.79
C PHE A 34 -1.31 12.90 -16.98
N VAL A 35 -1.37 13.67 -15.90
CA VAL A 35 -1.31 15.14 -15.96
C VAL A 35 0.02 15.61 -16.54
N ASN A 36 1.14 15.07 -16.09
CA ASN A 36 2.47 15.51 -16.54
C ASN A 36 2.78 15.09 -17.98
N TYR A 37 2.50 13.85 -18.36
CA TYR A 37 2.91 13.30 -19.65
C TYR A 37 1.89 13.53 -20.75
N GLN A 38 0.59 13.54 -20.43
CA GLN A 38 -0.46 13.66 -21.44
C GLN A 38 -1.05 15.07 -21.53
N LEU A 39 -1.16 15.78 -20.42
CA LEU A 39 -1.70 17.13 -20.42
C LEU A 39 -0.62 18.20 -20.50
N GLY A 40 0.66 17.83 -20.40
CA GLY A 40 1.78 18.78 -20.40
C GLY A 40 1.73 19.80 -19.26
N GLN A 41 0.96 19.50 -18.23
CA GLN A 41 0.86 20.33 -17.02
C GLN A 41 1.85 19.84 -15.98
N VAL A 42 2.62 20.75 -15.41
CA VAL A 42 3.47 20.43 -14.27
C VAL A 42 2.56 20.23 -13.06
N MET A 43 2.16 19.00 -12.82
CA MET A 43 1.66 18.64 -11.51
C MET A 43 2.89 18.41 -10.64
N LEU A 44 3.19 19.39 -9.80
CA LEU A 44 4.18 19.20 -8.76
C LEU A 44 3.70 18.00 -7.94
N ASP A 45 4.48 16.92 -8.02
CA ASP A 45 4.25 15.75 -7.18
C ASP A 45 4.65 16.17 -5.76
N ASP A 46 3.77 16.90 -5.07
CA ASP A 46 3.89 17.26 -3.65
C ASP A 46 3.92 16.02 -2.76
N ALA A 47 4.01 14.88 -3.42
CA ALA A 47 3.99 13.54 -2.89
C ALA A 47 5.31 13.12 -2.24
N SER A 48 5.96 14.04 -1.54
CA SER A 48 7.13 13.64 -0.74
C SER A 48 6.76 12.72 0.44
N GLY A 49 5.47 12.51 0.73
CA GLY A 49 4.96 11.70 1.85
C GLY A 49 3.59 12.20 2.30
N LEU A 50 3.09 11.68 3.42
CA LEU A 50 1.90 12.22 4.07
C LEU A 50 2.25 13.47 4.86
N SER A 51 1.29 14.42 4.87
CA SER A 51 1.29 15.63 5.70
C SER A 51 0.30 15.48 6.84
N GLU A 52 0.38 16.37 7.83
CA GLU A 52 -0.65 16.45 8.88
C GLU A 52 -2.04 16.76 8.30
N THR A 53 -2.09 17.53 7.21
CA THR A 53 -3.36 17.80 6.50
C THR A 53 -3.97 16.53 5.93
N ASP A 54 -3.16 15.62 5.38
CA ASP A 54 -3.65 14.32 4.90
C ASP A 54 -4.23 13.49 6.05
N ILE A 55 -3.61 13.54 7.24
CA ILE A 55 -4.13 12.86 8.44
C ILE A 55 -5.48 13.44 8.85
N ILE A 56 -5.65 14.76 8.81
CA ILE A 56 -6.95 15.41 9.09
C ILE A 56 -8.01 14.95 8.08
N VAL A 57 -7.67 14.89 6.80
CA VAL A 57 -8.59 14.37 5.77
C VAL A 57 -8.95 12.91 6.03
N MET A 58 -7.98 12.08 6.39
CA MET A 58 -8.26 10.68 6.76
C MET A 58 -9.20 10.58 7.97
N GLN A 59 -9.09 11.47 8.96
CA GLN A 59 -10.01 11.52 10.10
C GLN A 59 -11.42 11.89 9.66
N GLU A 60 -11.59 12.86 8.76
CA GLU A 60 -12.90 13.21 8.23
C GLU A 60 -13.55 12.05 7.46
N VAL A 61 -12.77 11.35 6.65
CA VAL A 61 -13.23 10.13 5.95
C VAL A 61 -13.63 9.04 6.93
N GLY A 62 -12.87 8.88 8.02
CA GLY A 62 -13.12 7.87 9.04
C GLY A 62 -14.36 8.10 9.91
N LYS A 63 -14.97 9.28 9.88
CA LYS A 63 -16.26 9.55 10.54
C LYS A 63 -17.43 8.79 9.91
N GLN A 64 -17.27 8.37 8.65
CA GLN A 64 -18.27 7.57 7.97
C GLN A 64 -18.19 6.13 8.47
N SER A 65 -19.28 5.60 9.00
CA SER A 65 -19.35 4.19 9.42
C SER A 65 -19.12 3.28 8.21
N LEU A 66 -18.07 2.48 8.27
CA LEU A 66 -17.77 1.50 7.23
C LEU A 66 -18.24 0.12 7.67
N THR A 67 -19.19 -0.45 6.92
CA THR A 67 -19.59 -1.85 7.06
C THR A 67 -18.74 -2.70 6.12
N GLY A 68 -18.31 -3.88 6.60
CA GLY A 68 -17.47 -4.75 5.79
C GLY A 68 -16.70 -5.75 6.65
N TYR A 69 -15.72 -6.36 6.03
CA TYR A 69 -14.85 -7.34 6.69
C TYR A 69 -13.66 -6.65 7.38
N THR A 70 -13.16 -7.30 8.41
CA THR A 70 -11.99 -6.82 9.15
C THR A 70 -10.71 -7.37 8.52
N VAL A 71 -9.69 -6.53 8.43
CA VAL A 71 -8.36 -6.92 7.97
C VAL A 71 -7.29 -6.38 8.92
N PHE A 72 -6.16 -7.09 8.99
CA PHE A 72 -5.02 -6.72 9.81
C PHE A 72 -3.78 -6.49 8.96
N GLY A 73 -2.97 -5.50 9.34
CA GLY A 73 -1.62 -5.31 8.86
C GLY A 73 -0.65 -5.27 10.03
N LEU A 74 0.37 -6.12 10.01
CA LEU A 74 1.31 -6.30 11.11
C LEU A 74 2.75 -6.04 10.63
N ASP A 75 3.40 -5.06 11.24
CA ASP A 75 4.82 -4.78 11.10
C ASP A 75 5.58 -5.38 12.28
N LEU A 76 6.54 -6.27 11.99
CA LEU A 76 7.30 -7.00 13.00
C LEU A 76 8.59 -6.27 13.37
N GLY A 77 8.83 -6.20 14.66
CA GLY A 77 10.04 -5.62 15.26
C GLY A 77 10.21 -6.13 16.68
N THR A 78 11.14 -5.58 17.43
CA THR A 78 11.19 -5.78 18.89
C THR A 78 9.92 -5.29 19.56
N THR A 79 9.34 -4.27 18.98
CA THR A 79 7.99 -3.76 19.21
C THR A 79 7.23 -3.92 17.92
N CYS A 80 6.16 -4.70 17.93
CA CYS A 80 5.33 -4.96 16.77
C CYS A 80 4.19 -3.95 16.68
N HIS A 81 3.85 -3.52 15.47
CA HIS A 81 2.81 -2.54 15.21
C HIS A 81 1.70 -3.17 14.38
N LEU A 82 0.49 -3.17 14.92
CA LEU A 82 -0.68 -3.76 14.29
C LEU A 82 -1.71 -2.68 13.98
N ILE A 83 -2.18 -2.68 12.75
CA ILE A 83 -3.36 -1.90 12.31
C ILE A 83 -4.51 -2.85 12.04
N VAL A 84 -5.68 -2.48 12.57
CA VAL A 84 -6.96 -3.15 12.34
C VAL A 84 -7.86 -2.22 11.55
N SER A 85 -8.38 -2.68 10.42
CA SER A 85 -9.28 -1.89 9.58
C SER A 85 -10.55 -2.65 9.21
N LYS A 86 -11.60 -1.88 8.95
CA LYS A 86 -12.78 -2.34 8.22
C LYS A 86 -12.62 -2.01 6.74
N SER A 87 -12.95 -2.93 5.87
CA SER A 87 -12.89 -2.75 4.42
C SER A 87 -14.23 -3.09 3.78
N SER A 88 -14.68 -2.23 2.87
CA SER A 88 -15.92 -2.41 2.14
C SER A 88 -15.65 -2.98 0.80
N GLY A 89 -15.47 -3.96 0.29
CA GLY A 89 -15.27 -4.48 -1.08
C GLY A 89 -15.15 -3.49 -2.25
N MET A 90 -15.34 -2.21 -2.00
CA MET A 90 -15.24 -1.11 -2.99
C MET A 90 -13.93 -0.32 -2.86
N GLY A 91 -12.86 -0.92 -2.32
CA GLY A 91 -11.56 -0.28 -2.18
C GLY A 91 -11.46 0.74 -1.03
N ARG A 92 -12.55 0.95 -0.28
CA ARG A 92 -12.52 1.82 0.90
C ARG A 92 -12.10 1.05 2.14
N MET A 93 -11.29 1.67 2.95
CA MET A 93 -10.80 1.11 4.20
C MET A 93 -10.83 2.15 5.30
N THR A 94 -11.27 1.77 6.50
CA THR A 94 -11.20 2.63 7.69
C THR A 94 -10.43 1.92 8.79
N VAL A 95 -9.34 2.52 9.24
CA VAL A 95 -8.56 2.07 10.40
C VAL A 95 -9.42 2.27 11.65
N THR A 96 -9.70 1.20 12.36
CA THR A 96 -10.56 1.22 13.56
C THR A 96 -9.78 1.10 14.85
N HIS A 97 -8.63 0.41 14.82
CA HIS A 97 -7.75 0.24 15.98
C HIS A 97 -6.29 0.17 15.54
N LYS A 98 -5.42 0.53 16.45
CA LYS A 98 -3.98 0.28 16.36
C LYS A 98 -3.49 -0.31 17.66
N TYR A 99 -2.48 -1.15 17.58
CA TYR A 99 -1.88 -1.79 18.74
C TYR A 99 -0.36 -1.76 18.61
N THR A 100 0.30 -1.56 19.75
CA THR A 100 1.73 -1.74 19.92
C THR A 100 1.92 -2.93 20.84
N ILE A 101 2.64 -3.95 20.37
CA ILE A 101 2.74 -5.26 21.02
C ILE A 101 4.22 -5.59 21.23
N ASP A 102 4.61 -5.96 22.46
CA ASP A 102 5.95 -6.50 22.69
C ASP A 102 6.10 -7.83 21.94
N TYR A 103 7.21 -8.00 21.23
CA TYR A 103 7.47 -9.23 20.47
C TYR A 103 7.39 -10.50 21.30
N LYS A 104 7.75 -10.44 22.59
CA LYS A 104 7.75 -11.59 23.49
C LYS A 104 6.35 -12.18 23.72
N VAL A 105 5.33 -11.34 23.63
CA VAL A 105 3.92 -11.75 23.86
C VAL A 105 3.08 -11.68 22.56
N LEU A 106 3.74 -11.46 21.42
CA LEU A 106 3.09 -11.25 20.13
C LEU A 106 2.08 -12.34 19.80
N GLU A 107 2.44 -13.60 19.96
CA GLU A 107 1.60 -14.72 19.54
C GLU A 107 0.29 -14.77 20.34
N ASP A 108 0.39 -14.69 21.67
CA ASP A 108 -0.78 -14.73 22.55
C ASP A 108 -1.69 -13.53 22.32
N GLU A 109 -1.10 -12.36 22.19
CA GLU A 109 -1.84 -11.12 21.97
C GLU A 109 -2.50 -11.09 20.58
N LEU A 110 -1.80 -11.52 19.53
CA LEU A 110 -2.37 -11.64 18.21
C LEU A 110 -3.54 -12.62 18.16
N LEU A 111 -3.42 -13.78 18.80
CA LEU A 111 -4.51 -14.74 18.88
C LEU A 111 -5.71 -14.19 19.66
N ARG A 112 -5.46 -13.41 20.73
CA ARG A 112 -6.51 -12.70 21.49
C ARG A 112 -7.24 -11.69 20.59
N LEU A 113 -6.49 -10.86 19.85
CA LEU A 113 -7.05 -9.85 18.96
C LEU A 113 -7.80 -10.46 17.77
N ILE A 114 -7.33 -11.60 17.23
CA ILE A 114 -8.05 -12.35 16.21
C ILE A 114 -9.42 -12.82 16.71
N LYS A 115 -9.52 -13.30 17.95
CA LYS A 115 -10.81 -13.71 18.55
C LYS A 115 -11.78 -12.53 18.68
N ILE A 116 -11.26 -11.34 19.00
CA ILE A 116 -12.07 -10.11 19.19
C ILE A 116 -12.54 -9.57 17.83
N HIS A 117 -11.61 -9.37 16.90
CA HIS A 117 -11.87 -8.64 15.66
C HIS A 117 -12.24 -9.52 14.47
N ARG A 118 -11.95 -10.83 14.53
CA ARG A 118 -12.25 -11.84 13.51
C ARG A 118 -11.83 -11.41 12.10
N PRO A 119 -10.54 -11.15 11.86
CA PRO A 119 -10.07 -10.68 10.56
C PRO A 119 -10.27 -11.74 9.47
N THR A 120 -10.64 -11.31 8.28
CA THR A 120 -10.74 -12.14 7.09
C THR A 120 -9.36 -12.42 6.48
N ALA A 121 -8.46 -11.44 6.55
CA ALA A 121 -7.07 -11.58 6.12
C ALA A 121 -6.15 -10.80 7.05
N ILE A 122 -4.94 -11.33 7.20
CA ILE A 122 -3.83 -10.72 7.94
C ILE A 122 -2.61 -10.74 7.03
N VAL A 123 -1.95 -9.60 6.87
CA VAL A 123 -0.66 -9.52 6.18
C VAL A 123 0.38 -9.05 7.18
N SER A 124 1.48 -9.79 7.28
CA SER A 124 2.58 -9.51 8.20
C SER A 124 3.89 -9.43 7.46
N ASP A 125 4.76 -8.49 7.85
CA ASP A 125 6.16 -8.52 7.42
C ASP A 125 6.80 -9.88 7.75
N THR A 126 7.67 -10.35 6.83
CA THR A 126 8.37 -11.62 7.01
C THR A 126 9.83 -11.41 7.40
N GLN A 127 10.44 -10.31 6.99
CA GLN A 127 11.85 -10.06 7.21
C GLN A 127 12.09 -9.11 8.40
N PRO A 128 12.99 -9.41 9.33
CA PRO A 128 13.86 -10.60 9.41
C PRO A 128 13.24 -11.79 10.18
N TYR A 129 11.95 -11.76 10.52
CA TYR A 129 11.27 -12.68 11.45
C TYR A 129 10.58 -13.86 10.76
N ILE A 130 11.18 -14.41 9.72
CA ILE A 130 10.57 -15.46 8.87
C ILE A 130 10.08 -16.68 9.67
N GLU A 131 10.84 -17.15 10.65
CA GLU A 131 10.48 -18.30 11.46
C GLU A 131 9.25 -18.02 12.33
N THR A 132 9.13 -16.80 12.85
CA THR A 132 7.97 -16.37 13.62
C THR A 132 6.71 -16.33 12.76
N VAL A 133 6.80 -15.75 11.55
CA VAL A 133 5.67 -15.72 10.62
C VAL A 133 5.25 -17.13 10.24
N HIS A 134 6.20 -18.03 9.98
CA HIS A 134 5.91 -19.43 9.69
C HIS A 134 5.20 -20.12 10.85
N ARG A 135 5.66 -19.94 12.08
CA ARG A 135 5.02 -20.50 13.28
C ARG A 135 3.60 -19.96 13.46
N LEU A 136 3.40 -18.67 13.24
CA LEU A 136 2.07 -18.05 13.29
C LEU A 136 1.15 -18.56 12.16
N GLN A 137 1.66 -18.78 10.96
CA GLN A 137 0.90 -19.34 9.84
C GLN A 137 0.41 -20.78 10.10
N GLN A 138 1.12 -21.56 10.90
CA GLN A 138 0.64 -22.89 11.32
C GLN A 138 -0.62 -22.80 12.18
N LYS A 139 -0.77 -21.72 12.95
CA LYS A 139 -1.91 -21.50 13.87
C LYS A 139 -3.01 -20.64 13.27
N ILE A 140 -2.67 -19.76 12.32
CA ILE A 140 -3.54 -18.74 11.76
C ILE A 140 -3.65 -18.96 10.24
N GLN A 141 -4.78 -19.51 9.80
CA GLN A 141 -4.97 -19.93 8.40
C GLN A 141 -5.06 -18.77 7.40
N ASN A 142 -5.47 -17.57 7.83
CA ASN A 142 -5.64 -16.39 7.01
C ASN A 142 -4.50 -15.37 7.15
N LEU A 143 -3.35 -15.81 7.67
CA LEU A 143 -2.12 -15.02 7.76
C LEU A 143 -1.26 -15.22 6.51
N PHE A 144 -0.87 -14.13 5.88
CA PHE A 144 0.04 -14.06 4.74
C PHE A 144 1.35 -13.40 5.15
N GLY A 145 2.47 -14.00 4.77
CA GLY A 145 3.79 -13.40 4.95
C GLY A 145 4.13 -12.48 3.77
N ALA A 146 4.48 -11.25 4.06
CA ALA A 146 4.85 -10.25 3.07
C ALA A 146 6.37 -10.19 2.89
N MET A 147 6.82 -10.11 1.64
CA MET A 147 8.23 -9.89 1.29
C MET A 147 8.35 -8.76 0.28
N TYR A 148 9.23 -7.82 0.56
CA TYR A 148 9.58 -6.82 -0.44
C TYR A 148 10.47 -7.43 -1.52
N ILE A 149 10.08 -7.19 -2.77
CA ILE A 149 10.87 -7.58 -3.94
C ILE A 149 11.32 -6.36 -4.72
N ASN A 150 12.53 -6.43 -5.25
CA ASN A 150 13.00 -5.49 -6.25
C ASN A 150 12.53 -5.98 -7.62
N GLY A 151 11.56 -5.31 -8.21
CA GLY A 151 11.04 -5.68 -9.51
C GLY A 151 10.64 -4.47 -10.32
N ASN A 152 10.86 -4.53 -11.62
CA ASN A 152 10.43 -3.48 -12.58
C ASN A 152 8.94 -3.63 -12.94
N GLY A 153 8.20 -4.50 -12.24
CA GLY A 153 6.77 -4.71 -12.45
C GLY A 153 5.93 -3.54 -11.97
N LEU A 154 4.84 -3.28 -12.68
CA LEU A 154 3.86 -2.25 -12.32
C LEU A 154 2.84 -2.73 -11.28
N GLU A 155 2.87 -4.01 -10.91
CA GLU A 155 1.96 -4.57 -9.92
C GLU A 155 2.42 -4.21 -8.50
N PRO A 156 1.51 -3.73 -7.62
CA PRO A 156 1.86 -3.37 -6.25
C PRO A 156 2.25 -4.58 -5.42
N PHE A 157 1.59 -5.72 -5.66
CA PHE A 157 1.90 -6.98 -5.02
C PHE A 157 1.43 -8.16 -5.86
N ARG A 158 2.00 -9.33 -5.57
CA ARG A 158 1.62 -10.61 -6.19
C ARG A 158 1.50 -11.68 -5.11
N VAL A 159 0.36 -12.37 -5.11
CA VAL A 159 0.20 -13.56 -4.27
C VAL A 159 0.93 -14.72 -4.94
N ILE A 160 1.76 -15.40 -4.18
CA ILE A 160 2.36 -16.65 -4.65
C ILE A 160 1.43 -17.78 -4.25
N GLU A 161 0.55 -18.15 -5.17
CA GLU A 161 -0.22 -19.37 -5.09
C GLU A 161 0.60 -20.48 -5.74
N LYS A 162 1.29 -21.27 -4.94
CA LYS A 162 1.90 -22.50 -5.45
C LYS A 162 0.83 -23.57 -5.52
N LYS A 163 0.55 -24.03 -6.73
CA LYS A 163 -0.20 -25.28 -6.94
C LYS A 163 0.46 -26.39 -6.12
N SER A 164 -0.35 -27.20 -5.47
CA SER A 164 0.04 -28.29 -4.59
C SER A 164 1.09 -29.23 -5.22
N ASP A 165 2.35 -28.88 -5.10
CA ASP A 165 3.44 -29.82 -5.25
C ASP A 165 3.63 -30.39 -3.85
N GLU A 166 3.35 -31.68 -3.66
CA GLU A 166 3.31 -32.37 -2.36
C GLU A 166 4.64 -32.31 -1.58
N THR A 167 5.68 -31.77 -2.19
CA THR A 167 7.02 -31.63 -1.61
C THR A 167 7.32 -30.24 -1.00
N LYS A 168 6.42 -29.24 -1.15
CA LYS A 168 6.67 -27.89 -0.63
C LYS A 168 5.86 -27.60 0.61
N SER A 169 6.50 -27.03 1.62
CA SER A 169 5.88 -26.74 2.91
C SER A 169 4.65 -25.84 2.76
N VAL A 170 3.63 -26.05 3.58
CA VAL A 170 2.40 -25.23 3.71
C VAL A 170 2.70 -23.73 3.79
N LEU A 171 3.91 -23.38 4.19
CA LEU A 171 4.41 -22.03 4.44
C LEU A 171 4.66 -21.22 3.17
N GLU A 172 5.01 -21.89 2.06
CA GLU A 172 5.24 -21.23 0.78
C GLU A 172 3.93 -20.84 0.06
N GLN A 173 2.79 -21.34 0.54
CA GLN A 173 1.47 -21.16 -0.10
C GLN A 173 0.77 -19.86 0.28
N ARG A 174 1.27 -19.13 1.31
CA ARG A 174 0.64 -17.91 1.82
C ARG A 174 1.65 -16.77 1.89
N GLN A 175 2.31 -16.52 0.77
CA GLN A 175 3.29 -15.43 0.62
C GLN A 175 2.76 -14.37 -0.33
N VAL A 176 3.02 -13.11 0.01
CA VAL A 176 2.74 -11.95 -0.83
C VAL A 176 4.05 -11.23 -1.13
N ASN A 177 4.43 -11.19 -2.40
CA ASN A 177 5.56 -10.41 -2.86
C ASN A 177 5.11 -8.98 -3.17
N ILE A 178 5.75 -8.00 -2.56
CA ILE A 178 5.35 -6.59 -2.63
C ILE A 178 6.42 -5.80 -3.38
N ASN A 179 6.04 -5.11 -4.45
CA ASN A 179 6.84 -4.03 -5.00
C ASN A 179 6.69 -2.79 -4.12
N ARG A 180 7.68 -2.57 -3.25
CA ARG A 180 7.61 -1.54 -2.22
C ARG A 180 7.23 -0.16 -2.77
N SER A 181 7.91 0.29 -3.81
CA SER A 181 7.70 1.63 -4.37
C SER A 181 6.30 1.78 -4.97
N VAL A 182 5.85 0.79 -5.73
CA VAL A 182 4.52 0.81 -6.36
C VAL A 182 3.42 0.72 -5.30
N ALA A 183 3.57 -0.16 -4.33
CA ALA A 183 2.58 -0.37 -3.28
C ALA A 183 2.40 0.89 -2.40
N PHE A 184 3.49 1.55 -1.99
CA PHE A 184 3.40 2.82 -1.27
C PHE A 184 2.80 3.93 -2.12
N ASN A 185 3.13 4.01 -3.41
CA ASN A 185 2.52 5.00 -4.30
C ASN A 185 1.00 4.83 -4.36
N ILE A 186 0.52 3.59 -4.52
CA ILE A 186 -0.93 3.32 -4.58
C ILE A 186 -1.59 3.61 -3.23
N LEU A 187 -0.96 3.25 -2.10
CA LEU A 187 -1.45 3.59 -0.78
C LEU A 187 -1.63 5.12 -0.62
N MET A 188 -0.64 5.91 -1.07
CA MET A 188 -0.71 7.37 -1.02
C MET A 188 -1.82 7.93 -1.90
N ASP A 189 -1.95 7.39 -3.11
CA ASP A 189 -2.99 7.81 -4.04
C ASP A 189 -4.38 7.50 -3.45
N ASP A 190 -4.59 6.32 -2.85
CA ASP A 190 -5.85 5.95 -2.20
C ASP A 190 -6.16 6.81 -0.95
N ILE A 191 -5.15 7.23 -0.20
CA ILE A 191 -5.34 8.18 0.91
C ILE A 191 -5.82 9.54 0.38
N ARG A 192 -5.16 10.08 -0.65
CA ARG A 192 -5.51 11.38 -1.27
C ARG A 192 -6.86 11.34 -1.97
N GLU A 193 -7.25 10.20 -2.50
CA GLU A 193 -8.58 9.99 -3.08
C GLU A 193 -9.66 9.73 -2.01
N SER A 194 -9.34 9.95 -0.72
CA SER A 194 -10.28 9.79 0.39
C SER A 194 -10.89 8.39 0.50
N LYS A 195 -10.14 7.37 0.09
CA LYS A 195 -10.54 5.95 0.21
C LYS A 195 -10.15 5.35 1.56
N ILE A 196 -9.16 5.95 2.25
CA ILE A 196 -8.64 5.45 3.52
C ILE A 196 -8.94 6.44 4.63
N GLY A 197 -9.68 5.99 5.64
CA GLY A 197 -10.08 6.78 6.80
C GLY A 197 -9.43 6.30 8.11
N LEU A 198 -9.41 7.21 9.10
CA LEU A 198 -9.02 6.93 10.48
C LEU A 198 -10.25 7.16 11.38
N ALA A 199 -10.74 6.12 12.03
CA ALA A 199 -11.86 6.23 12.95
C ALA A 199 -11.53 7.12 14.15
N PHE A 200 -12.57 7.68 14.77
CA PHE A 200 -12.43 8.51 15.97
C PHE A 200 -11.65 7.78 17.07
N GLY A 201 -10.67 8.47 17.68
CA GLY A 201 -9.85 7.94 18.77
C GLY A 201 -8.68 7.04 18.36
N VAL A 202 -8.49 6.76 17.06
CA VAL A 202 -7.33 5.98 16.58
C VAL A 202 -6.08 6.84 16.46
N THR A 203 -6.26 8.11 16.09
CA THR A 203 -5.15 9.04 15.86
C THR A 203 -4.60 9.58 17.17
N ASP A 204 -3.29 9.51 17.30
CA ASP A 204 -2.47 10.18 18.32
C ASP A 204 -1.16 10.64 17.70
N ASP A 205 -0.31 11.28 18.49
CA ASP A 205 1.00 11.80 18.05
C ASP A 205 1.87 10.69 17.46
N THR A 206 1.88 9.50 18.08
CA THR A 206 2.68 8.35 17.61
C THR A 206 2.23 7.87 16.23
N LEU A 207 0.92 7.72 16.00
CA LEU A 207 0.43 7.32 14.68
C LEU A 207 0.74 8.40 13.64
N THR A 208 0.52 9.66 13.97
CA THR A 208 0.79 10.80 13.09
C THR A 208 2.26 10.85 12.72
N GLU A 209 3.17 10.72 13.70
CA GLU A 209 4.61 10.70 13.47
C GLU A 209 4.99 9.55 12.53
N HIS A 210 4.55 8.32 12.80
CA HIS A 210 4.87 7.16 11.99
C HIS A 210 4.32 7.27 10.55
N LEU A 211 3.12 7.81 10.37
CA LEU A 211 2.53 7.97 9.04
C LEU A 211 3.21 9.06 8.22
N THR A 212 3.71 10.12 8.86
CA THR A 212 4.34 11.25 8.18
C THR A 212 5.85 11.10 8.00
N ASP A 213 6.48 10.08 8.60
CA ASP A 213 7.94 9.88 8.52
C ASP A 213 8.43 9.40 7.16
N MET A 214 7.62 8.68 6.40
CA MET A 214 7.99 8.18 5.09
C MET A 214 7.93 9.27 4.03
N LYS A 215 9.07 9.48 3.35
CA LYS A 215 9.21 10.47 2.27
C LYS A 215 9.68 9.80 0.98
N ARG A 216 9.17 10.31 -0.13
CA ARG A 216 9.61 9.92 -1.46
C ARG A 216 10.77 10.80 -1.89
N LYS A 217 11.90 10.21 -2.21
CA LYS A 217 13.09 10.92 -2.71
C LYS A 217 13.50 10.41 -4.07
N ALA A 218 13.90 11.32 -4.95
CA ALA A 218 14.54 10.95 -6.19
C ALA A 218 15.82 10.18 -5.89
N ARG A 219 16.07 9.12 -6.65
CA ARG A 219 17.33 8.40 -6.59
C ARG A 219 18.37 9.29 -7.26
N SER A 220 19.23 9.94 -6.47
CA SER A 220 20.39 10.62 -7.02
C SER A 220 21.30 9.56 -7.63
N GLU A 221 21.63 9.70 -8.90
CA GLU A 221 22.65 8.92 -9.57
C GLU A 221 24.01 9.21 -8.93
N GLY A 222 24.31 8.50 -7.87
CA GLY A 222 25.62 8.44 -7.26
C GLY A 222 26.07 6.99 -7.33
N THR A 223 26.63 6.59 -8.45
CA THR A 223 27.70 5.61 -8.65
C THR A 223 27.53 4.83 -9.94
N ARG A 224 28.32 5.25 -10.93
CA ARG A 224 28.95 4.47 -11.99
C ARG A 224 28.12 3.46 -12.79
N GLY A 225 27.93 3.77 -14.04
CA GLY A 225 27.79 2.77 -15.08
C GLY A 225 26.81 3.15 -16.18
N ALA A 226 27.37 3.61 -17.30
CA ALA A 226 26.74 3.69 -18.62
C ALA A 226 25.49 4.55 -18.72
N VAL A 227 25.71 5.78 -19.12
CA VAL A 227 24.76 6.65 -19.80
C VAL A 227 24.30 5.92 -21.05
N SER A 228 23.09 5.36 -21.03
CA SER A 228 22.30 5.23 -22.25
C SER A 228 21.41 6.44 -22.30
N ASP A 229 21.76 7.29 -23.21
CA ASP A 229 21.12 8.52 -23.63
C ASP A 229 19.74 8.16 -24.18
N ASP A 230 18.65 8.20 -23.43
CA ASP A 230 17.28 8.29 -23.99
C ASP A 230 16.12 7.99 -23.03
N SER A 231 16.24 8.15 -21.71
CA SER A 231 15.06 8.42 -20.87
C SER A 231 15.49 8.79 -19.45
N GLU A 232 15.42 10.05 -19.09
CA GLU A 232 15.45 10.52 -17.69
C GLU A 232 14.19 10.05 -16.94
N THR A 233 14.03 8.76 -16.72
CA THR A 233 13.06 8.26 -15.76
C THR A 233 13.67 8.43 -14.38
N LEU A 234 13.35 9.54 -13.73
CA LEU A 234 13.68 9.74 -12.33
C LEU A 234 13.11 8.59 -11.50
N GLU A 235 13.98 7.66 -11.11
CA GLU A 235 13.60 6.62 -10.17
C GLU A 235 13.44 7.22 -8.79
N TYR A 236 12.28 7.02 -8.18
CA TYR A 236 11.99 7.45 -6.82
C TYR A 236 11.98 6.26 -5.87
N ARG A 237 12.46 6.50 -4.65
CA ARG A 237 12.38 5.52 -3.57
C ARG A 237 11.75 6.13 -2.32
N TRP A 238 11.01 5.31 -1.60
CA TRP A 238 10.48 5.66 -0.29
C TRP A 238 11.56 5.46 0.78
N VAL A 239 11.80 6.50 1.56
CA VAL A 239 12.79 6.53 2.63
C VAL A 239 12.17 7.07 3.90
N LYS A 240 12.58 6.53 5.05
CA LYS A 240 12.25 7.08 6.35
C LYS A 240 13.16 8.27 6.66
N THR A 241 12.65 9.25 7.37
CA THR A 241 13.38 10.46 7.72
C THR A 241 13.88 10.45 9.17
N LYS A 242 13.04 10.02 10.11
CA LYS A 242 13.36 9.94 11.54
C LYS A 242 13.52 8.49 12.04
N GLY A 243 13.05 7.52 11.31
CA GLY A 243 13.16 6.09 11.63
C GLY A 243 11.92 5.47 12.27
N ASN A 244 10.82 6.22 12.35
CA ASN A 244 9.57 5.80 13.00
C ASN A 244 8.47 5.55 11.97
N ASP A 245 8.66 4.59 11.07
CA ASP A 245 7.76 4.30 9.96
C ASP A 245 6.88 3.04 10.15
N HIS A 246 6.90 2.46 11.34
CA HIS A 246 6.30 1.16 11.61
C HIS A 246 4.79 1.10 11.36
N PHE A 247 4.00 2.07 11.85
CA PHE A 247 2.56 2.10 11.56
C PHE A 247 2.27 2.40 10.08
N HIS A 248 3.19 3.05 9.37
CA HIS A 248 3.06 3.23 7.93
C HIS A 248 3.19 1.89 7.18
N HIS A 249 4.15 1.05 7.56
CA HIS A 249 4.28 -0.31 7.04
C HIS A 249 3.08 -1.17 7.43
N ALA A 250 2.64 -1.12 8.69
CA ALA A 250 1.45 -1.83 9.13
C ALA A 250 0.19 -1.39 8.35
N LEU A 251 0.05 -0.10 8.02
CA LEU A 251 -1.03 0.41 7.17
C LEU A 251 -0.94 -0.14 5.74
N LEU A 252 0.26 -0.18 5.16
CA LEU A 252 0.47 -0.78 3.84
C LEU A 252 0.08 -2.26 3.83
N TYR A 253 0.48 -3.04 4.83
CA TYR A 253 0.10 -4.44 4.93
C TYR A 253 -1.41 -4.62 5.12
N CYS A 254 -2.03 -3.73 5.89
CA CYS A 254 -3.49 -3.72 6.07
C CYS A 254 -4.22 -3.40 4.76
N HIS A 255 -3.71 -2.46 3.97
CA HIS A 255 -4.23 -2.11 2.65
C HIS A 255 -4.12 -3.30 1.68
N ILE A 256 -2.99 -3.99 1.66
CA ILE A 256 -2.82 -5.22 0.86
C ILE A 256 -3.79 -6.31 1.32
N ALA A 257 -3.96 -6.51 2.64
CA ALA A 257 -4.92 -7.46 3.18
C ALA A 257 -6.36 -7.17 2.72
N SER A 258 -6.71 -5.89 2.61
CA SER A 258 -8.03 -5.49 2.10
C SER A 258 -8.24 -5.87 0.63
N GLN A 259 -7.21 -5.77 -0.19
CA GLN A 259 -7.26 -6.15 -1.60
C GLN A 259 -7.27 -7.68 -1.81
N LEU A 260 -6.57 -8.43 -0.97
CA LEU A 260 -6.58 -9.90 -0.99
C LEU A 260 -7.98 -10.48 -0.76
N THR A 261 -8.77 -9.87 0.12
CA THR A 261 -10.13 -10.32 0.38
C THR A 261 -11.07 -10.06 -0.78
N GLN A 262 -10.85 -9.00 -1.54
CA GLN A 262 -11.64 -8.71 -2.75
C GLN A 262 -11.39 -9.75 -3.85
N HIS A 263 -10.15 -10.11 -4.09
CA HIS A 263 -9.78 -11.12 -5.10
C HIS A 263 -10.38 -12.50 -4.78
N ARG A 264 -10.42 -12.90 -3.52
CA ARG A 264 -11.01 -14.19 -3.11
C ARG A 264 -12.53 -14.25 -3.27
N ASN A 265 -13.23 -13.15 -3.05
CA ASN A 265 -14.69 -13.09 -3.21
C ASN A 265 -15.10 -13.14 -4.68
N ILE A 266 -14.26 -12.69 -5.62
CA ILE A 266 -14.50 -12.76 -7.06
C ILE A 266 -14.25 -14.18 -7.59
N SER A 267 -13.26 -14.89 -7.06
CA SER A 267 -12.92 -16.26 -7.47
C SER A 267 -13.76 -17.34 -6.78
N GLY A 268 -14.44 -17.03 -5.67
CA GLY A 268 -15.29 -17.95 -4.90
C GLY A 268 -16.77 -17.94 -5.26
N GLY A 269 -17.19 -17.18 -6.25
CA GLY A 269 -18.58 -17.09 -6.73
C GLY A 269 -19.05 -18.26 -7.60
N GLY A 270 -18.53 -19.46 -7.40
CA GLY A 270 -18.90 -20.67 -8.12
C GLY A 270 -19.00 -21.88 -7.19
N LEU A 271 -20.07 -21.96 -6.38
CA LEU A 271 -20.62 -23.20 -5.83
C LEU A 271 -22.13 -23.07 -5.82
#